data_efd6af2762bce0d1eaa4e4b47ebdc5c2
#
_entry.id   efd6af2762bce0d1eaa4e4b47ebdc5c2
#
_cell.length_a   1.000
_cell.length_b   1.000
_cell.length_c   1.000
_cell.angle_alpha   90.00
_cell.angle_beta   90.00
_cell.angle_gamma   90.00
#
_symmetry.space_group_name_H-M   'P 1'
#
loop_
_entity.id
_entity.type
_entity.pdbx_description
1 polymer ?
#
loop_
_entity_poly.entity_id
_entity_poly.type
_entity_poly.pdbx_seq_one_letter_code
_entity_poly.pdbx_strand_id
1 'polypeptide(L)'
;MANVLETSMNFLQTQDPEIAACIENEFHRQKQNIELIASENIASPAVIAAMGSVLTKKYAEGYPGKRYYGGCDYVDVLENIAMERAKALFGAAYANVQPHSGAQANLEVYAALLQPGDTLMGMDLASGGHLTHGARVNLSGKYYNSISYGVDPQTGRIDYDQVEDLVRRYHPKLLVAGASAYPRAIDFKIFADIAHRSGALLMVDMAHIAGLVAGGQHMNPVPYADVVTTTTHKTLRGPRGGMILSRDEQFAKKLNSAVFPGTQGGPLMHVIAGKAVCLREAAQPAFKVYAENVVKNAKALAAALLERGFDLVTGGTDNHLMLADLRKKNITGKDLQIKLDEVHITVNKNAIPNDPQKPGVTSGVRIGTPACTTRGFTEEDMPVVADCIDKIATDYDANREAVLAAVAALVKKHPIYE
;
A
#
# COMPACT_ATOMS: atom_id res chain seq x y z
N MET A 1 -6.65 -28.65 -10.19
CA MET A 1 -5.23 -28.21 -10.27
C MET A 1 -4.60 -28.56 -8.94
N ALA A 2 -3.52 -29.34 -8.92
CA ALA A 2 -2.75 -29.47 -7.67
C ALA A 2 -2.38 -28.04 -7.24
N ASN A 3 -2.85 -27.65 -6.07
CA ASN A 3 -2.66 -26.31 -5.56
C ASN A 3 -1.15 -26.13 -5.36
N VAL A 4 -0.54 -25.10 -5.97
CA VAL A 4 0.90 -24.80 -5.83
C VAL A 4 1.27 -24.70 -4.37
N LEU A 5 0.40 -24.15 -3.54
CA LEU A 5 0.58 -24.06 -2.09
C LEU A 5 0.65 -25.47 -1.46
N GLU A 6 -0.23 -26.38 -1.84
CA GLU A 6 -0.27 -27.75 -1.32
C GLU A 6 1.00 -28.53 -1.70
N THR A 7 1.45 -28.41 -2.95
CA THR A 7 2.69 -29.06 -3.39
C THR A 7 3.91 -28.53 -2.63
N SER A 8 4.00 -27.20 -2.47
CA SER A 8 5.10 -26.58 -1.72
C SER A 8 5.09 -26.97 -0.25
N MET A 9 3.90 -27.08 0.37
CA MET A 9 3.76 -27.52 1.76
C MET A 9 4.22 -28.95 1.98
N ASN A 10 3.94 -29.87 1.05
CA ASN A 10 4.41 -31.25 1.15
C ASN A 10 5.93 -31.35 1.18
N PHE A 11 6.65 -30.53 0.40
CA PHE A 11 8.10 -30.45 0.48
C PHE A 11 8.59 -29.92 1.81
N LEU A 12 7.97 -28.84 2.30
CA LEU A 12 8.35 -28.22 3.57
C LEU A 12 8.09 -29.16 4.75
N GLN A 13 6.96 -29.86 4.80
CA GLN A 13 6.65 -30.82 5.85
C GLN A 13 7.70 -31.93 5.96
N THR A 14 8.30 -32.31 4.83
CA THR A 14 9.35 -33.33 4.81
C THR A 14 10.73 -32.81 5.26
N GLN A 15 11.04 -31.54 4.94
CA GLN A 15 12.38 -30.95 5.14
C GLN A 15 12.46 -30.12 6.42
N ASP A 16 11.41 -29.39 6.77
CA ASP A 16 11.34 -28.52 7.93
C ASP A 16 9.90 -28.41 8.46
N PRO A 17 9.47 -29.39 9.27
CA PRO A 17 8.11 -29.44 9.78
C PRO A 17 7.74 -28.26 10.70
N GLU A 18 8.70 -27.59 11.35
CA GLU A 18 8.44 -26.44 12.21
C GLU A 18 8.04 -25.23 11.36
N ILE A 19 8.77 -24.95 10.29
CA ILE A 19 8.43 -23.88 9.35
C ILE A 19 7.14 -24.21 8.58
N ALA A 20 6.96 -25.47 8.19
CA ALA A 20 5.73 -25.93 7.56
C ALA A 20 4.51 -25.63 8.45
N ALA A 21 4.58 -25.99 9.74
CA ALA A 21 3.52 -25.71 10.69
C ALA A 21 3.22 -24.20 10.87
N CYS A 22 4.25 -23.36 10.88
CA CYS A 22 4.07 -21.90 10.95
C CYS A 22 3.30 -21.35 9.73
N ILE A 23 3.67 -21.82 8.53
CA ILE A 23 3.01 -21.38 7.29
C ILE A 23 1.57 -21.91 7.22
N GLU A 24 1.34 -23.14 7.62
CA GLU A 24 0.01 -23.74 7.66
C GLU A 24 -0.91 -23.01 8.65
N ASN A 25 -0.41 -22.69 9.85
CA ASN A 25 -1.15 -21.92 10.85
C ASN A 25 -1.50 -20.51 10.33
N GLU A 26 -0.56 -19.82 9.66
CA GLU A 26 -0.86 -18.52 9.04
C GLU A 26 -1.89 -18.65 7.92
N PHE A 27 -1.80 -19.70 7.11
CA PHE A 27 -2.80 -19.96 6.08
C PHE A 27 -4.20 -20.22 6.66
N HIS A 28 -4.28 -20.99 7.76
CA HIS A 28 -5.53 -21.19 8.50
C HIS A 28 -6.07 -19.88 9.07
N ARG A 29 -5.21 -19.04 9.66
CA ARG A 29 -5.58 -17.71 10.13
C ARG A 29 -6.20 -16.88 9.00
N GLN A 30 -5.55 -16.79 7.84
CA GLN A 30 -6.07 -16.04 6.69
C GLN A 30 -7.42 -16.59 6.19
N LYS A 31 -7.63 -17.89 6.20
CA LYS A 31 -8.92 -18.50 5.83
C LYS A 31 -10.06 -18.11 6.77
N GLN A 32 -9.77 -18.02 8.04
CA GLN A 32 -10.77 -17.74 9.10
C GLN A 32 -11.01 -16.25 9.34
N ASN A 33 -10.12 -15.37 8.84
CA ASN A 33 -10.10 -13.95 9.17
C ASN A 33 -10.75 -13.09 8.08
N ILE A 34 -11.46 -12.03 8.51
CA ILE A 34 -11.80 -10.90 7.64
C ILE A 34 -10.66 -9.90 7.72
N GLU A 35 -9.84 -9.83 6.67
CA GLU A 35 -8.70 -8.93 6.58
C GLU A 35 -9.15 -7.53 6.15
N LEU A 36 -9.01 -6.55 7.04
CA LEU A 36 -9.36 -5.15 6.82
C LEU A 36 -8.16 -4.20 6.98
N ILE A 37 -6.92 -4.72 7.06
CA ILE A 37 -5.73 -3.89 6.96
C ILE A 37 -5.64 -3.31 5.55
N ALA A 38 -5.72 -1.98 5.42
CA ALA A 38 -5.79 -1.28 4.13
C ALA A 38 -4.57 -1.50 3.22
N SER A 39 -3.45 -1.95 3.78
CA SER A 39 -2.19 -2.21 3.06
C SER A 39 -1.93 -3.69 2.78
N GLU A 40 -2.89 -4.58 3.08
CA GLU A 40 -2.80 -5.99 2.79
C GLU A 40 -3.73 -6.41 1.66
N ASN A 41 -3.37 -7.51 0.99
CA ASN A 41 -4.17 -8.10 -0.08
C ASN A 41 -3.80 -9.57 -0.28
N ILE A 42 -4.63 -10.30 -1.00
CA ILE A 42 -4.45 -11.71 -1.30
C ILE A 42 -3.82 -11.81 -2.69
N ALA A 43 -2.53 -12.19 -2.75
CA ALA A 43 -1.84 -12.41 -4.02
C ALA A 43 -2.38 -13.66 -4.74
N SER A 44 -2.42 -13.62 -6.07
CA SER A 44 -2.87 -14.78 -6.84
C SER A 44 -1.90 -15.98 -6.70
N PRO A 45 -2.39 -17.23 -6.90
CA PRO A 45 -1.52 -18.40 -6.95
C PRO A 45 -0.39 -18.28 -7.98
N ALA A 46 -0.60 -17.56 -9.09
CA ALA A 46 0.41 -17.33 -10.11
C ALA A 46 1.54 -16.41 -9.62
N VAL A 47 1.21 -15.36 -8.86
CA VAL A 47 2.19 -14.50 -8.20
C VAL A 47 3.02 -15.30 -7.20
N ILE A 48 2.37 -16.13 -6.36
CA ILE A 48 3.04 -16.96 -5.36
C ILE A 48 3.97 -17.98 -6.04
N ALA A 49 3.51 -18.63 -7.12
CA ALA A 49 4.32 -19.58 -7.88
C ALA A 49 5.57 -18.92 -8.50
N ALA A 50 5.45 -17.71 -9.01
CA ALA A 50 6.58 -16.95 -9.54
C ALA A 50 7.62 -16.64 -8.44
N MET A 51 7.16 -16.32 -7.24
CA MET A 51 8.01 -16.06 -6.07
C MET A 51 8.79 -17.29 -5.61
N GLY A 52 8.19 -18.47 -5.65
CA GLY A 52 8.82 -19.75 -5.28
C GLY A 52 9.66 -20.42 -6.38
N SER A 53 10.02 -19.68 -7.44
CA SER A 53 10.74 -20.24 -8.58
C SER A 53 12.26 -20.34 -8.38
N VAL A 54 12.95 -21.01 -9.33
CA VAL A 54 14.41 -21.13 -9.36
C VAL A 54 15.16 -19.80 -9.47
N LEU A 55 14.44 -18.71 -9.77
CA LEU A 55 14.98 -17.35 -9.85
C LEU A 55 15.45 -16.82 -8.49
N THR A 56 15.06 -17.46 -7.40
CA THR A 56 15.40 -17.05 -6.01
C THR A 56 16.92 -16.96 -5.76
N LYS A 57 17.74 -17.71 -6.49
CA LYS A 57 19.19 -17.73 -6.32
C LYS A 57 19.96 -16.98 -7.42
N LYS A 58 19.28 -16.43 -8.45
CA LYS A 58 19.97 -15.85 -9.61
C LYS A 58 20.52 -14.44 -9.31
N TYR A 59 21.84 -14.30 -9.40
CA TYR A 59 22.52 -13.02 -9.30
C TYR A 59 22.48 -12.26 -10.63
N ALA A 60 21.99 -11.00 -10.63
CA ALA A 60 21.81 -10.20 -11.84
C ALA A 60 22.09 -8.71 -11.61
N GLU A 61 23.18 -8.36 -10.91
CA GLU A 61 23.60 -6.97 -10.71
C GLU A 61 23.76 -6.22 -12.04
N GLY A 62 23.36 -4.97 -12.06
CA GLY A 62 23.25 -4.17 -13.28
C GLY A 62 21.83 -4.19 -13.85
N TYR A 63 21.72 -3.99 -15.15
CA TYR A 63 20.47 -3.88 -15.88
C TYR A 63 20.46 -4.76 -17.13
N PRO A 64 19.31 -5.06 -17.76
CA PRO A 64 19.25 -5.86 -18.98
C PRO A 64 20.26 -5.40 -20.03
N GLY A 65 21.03 -6.33 -20.57
CA GLY A 65 22.10 -6.09 -21.54
C GLY A 65 23.38 -5.43 -20.97
N LYS A 66 23.41 -5.11 -19.68
CA LYS A 66 24.55 -4.47 -18.99
C LYS A 66 24.73 -5.09 -17.59
N ARG A 67 24.79 -6.42 -17.51
CA ARG A 67 24.98 -7.14 -16.24
C ARG A 67 26.44 -7.26 -15.88
N TYR A 68 26.71 -7.36 -14.58
CA TYR A 68 28.04 -7.66 -14.05
C TYR A 68 28.33 -9.17 -13.99
N TYR A 69 27.29 -10.01 -14.20
CA TYR A 69 27.38 -11.48 -14.13
C TYR A 69 26.89 -12.10 -15.42
N GLY A 70 27.46 -13.27 -15.76
CA GLY A 70 27.02 -14.12 -16.87
C GLY A 70 25.71 -14.86 -16.56
N GLY A 71 25.15 -15.52 -17.59
CA GLY A 71 23.95 -16.35 -17.47
C GLY A 71 22.67 -15.54 -17.18
N CYS A 72 22.57 -14.34 -17.73
CA CYS A 72 21.45 -13.43 -17.49
C CYS A 72 20.44 -13.37 -18.64
N ASP A 73 20.59 -14.19 -19.67
CA ASP A 73 19.77 -14.13 -20.89
C ASP A 73 18.25 -14.11 -20.60
N TYR A 74 17.79 -15.01 -19.74
CA TYR A 74 16.37 -15.15 -19.42
C TYR A 74 15.88 -14.13 -18.38
N VAL A 75 16.74 -13.73 -17.44
CA VAL A 75 16.36 -12.68 -16.45
C VAL A 75 16.34 -11.30 -17.09
N ASP A 76 17.12 -11.06 -18.16
CA ASP A 76 17.04 -9.86 -18.97
C ASP A 76 15.67 -9.75 -19.67
N VAL A 77 15.21 -10.84 -20.27
CA VAL A 77 13.88 -10.93 -20.88
C VAL A 77 12.80 -10.68 -19.82
N LEU A 78 12.92 -11.33 -18.67
CA LEU A 78 11.96 -11.21 -17.57
C LEU A 78 11.84 -9.76 -17.06
N GLU A 79 12.98 -9.11 -16.79
CA GLU A 79 12.99 -7.74 -16.28
C GLU A 79 12.45 -6.76 -17.31
N ASN A 80 12.80 -6.92 -18.59
CA ASN A 80 12.24 -6.13 -19.69
C ASN A 80 10.70 -6.28 -19.76
N ILE A 81 10.18 -7.51 -19.66
CA ILE A 81 8.72 -7.74 -19.60
C ILE A 81 8.08 -6.99 -18.44
N ALA A 82 8.68 -7.02 -17.26
CA ALA A 82 8.16 -6.32 -16.10
C ALA A 82 8.15 -4.80 -16.28
N MET A 83 9.24 -4.23 -16.81
CA MET A 83 9.35 -2.80 -17.10
C MET A 83 8.32 -2.36 -18.16
N GLU A 84 8.20 -3.08 -19.27
CA GLU A 84 7.25 -2.73 -20.35
C GLU A 84 5.80 -2.82 -19.86
N ARG A 85 5.45 -3.84 -19.04
CA ARG A 85 4.14 -3.95 -18.44
C ARG A 85 3.85 -2.80 -17.46
N ALA A 86 4.82 -2.39 -16.67
CA ALA A 86 4.68 -1.25 -15.75
C ALA A 86 4.47 0.05 -16.53
N LYS A 87 5.27 0.30 -17.57
CA LYS A 87 5.12 1.48 -18.45
C LYS A 87 3.75 1.51 -19.12
N ALA A 88 3.32 0.40 -19.70
CA ALA A 88 2.04 0.30 -20.38
C ALA A 88 0.85 0.49 -19.44
N LEU A 89 0.91 -0.09 -18.23
CA LEU A 89 -0.19 -0.03 -17.24
C LEU A 89 -0.42 1.39 -16.72
N PHE A 90 0.66 2.13 -16.45
CA PHE A 90 0.58 3.46 -15.84
C PHE A 90 0.81 4.62 -16.83
N GLY A 91 1.11 4.36 -18.08
CA GLY A 91 1.41 5.38 -19.07
C GLY A 91 2.74 6.09 -18.83
N ALA A 92 3.74 5.38 -18.30
CA ALA A 92 5.06 5.90 -18.01
C ALA A 92 6.03 5.70 -19.18
N ALA A 93 6.96 6.64 -19.38
CA ALA A 93 8.07 6.47 -20.32
C ALA A 93 9.21 5.63 -19.73
N TYR A 94 9.42 5.75 -18.43
CA TYR A 94 10.45 5.05 -17.67
C TYR A 94 9.84 4.22 -16.53
N ALA A 95 10.42 3.03 -16.30
CA ALA A 95 10.13 2.17 -15.17
C ALA A 95 11.41 1.50 -14.65
N ASN A 96 11.57 1.43 -13.33
CA ASN A 96 12.55 0.58 -12.66
C ASN A 96 11.81 -0.36 -11.69
N VAL A 97 11.96 -1.66 -11.89
CA VAL A 97 11.27 -2.71 -11.14
C VAL A 97 12.16 -3.39 -10.09
N GLN A 98 13.40 -2.91 -9.93
CA GLN A 98 14.37 -3.51 -9.01
C GLN A 98 14.18 -3.11 -7.52
N PRO A 99 13.57 -1.96 -7.13
CA PRO A 99 13.43 -1.63 -5.72
C PRO A 99 12.82 -2.79 -4.91
N HIS A 100 13.47 -3.16 -3.80
CA HIS A 100 13.05 -4.31 -2.97
C HIS A 100 11.78 -4.00 -2.18
N SER A 101 11.52 -2.72 -1.90
CA SER A 101 10.32 -2.25 -1.20
C SER A 101 9.93 -0.84 -1.63
N GLY A 102 8.72 -0.40 -1.27
CA GLY A 102 8.31 0.99 -1.47
C GLY A 102 9.17 1.99 -0.69
N ALA A 103 9.57 1.63 0.53
CA ALA A 103 10.47 2.47 1.34
C ALA A 103 11.83 2.67 0.66
N GLN A 104 12.40 1.63 0.06
CA GLN A 104 13.63 1.73 -0.72
C GLN A 104 13.43 2.55 -2.00
N ALA A 105 12.34 2.33 -2.73
CA ALA A 105 12.02 3.15 -3.91
C ALA A 105 11.99 4.65 -3.58
N ASN A 106 11.40 5.04 -2.44
CA ASN A 106 11.39 6.43 -2.00
C ASN A 106 12.81 6.93 -1.68
N LEU A 107 13.60 6.16 -0.93
CA LEU A 107 14.97 6.54 -0.58
C LEU A 107 15.88 6.61 -1.81
N GLU A 108 15.67 5.76 -2.80
CA GLU A 108 16.38 5.76 -4.08
C GLU A 108 16.07 7.01 -4.90
N VAL A 109 14.81 7.45 -4.91
CA VAL A 109 14.44 8.73 -5.54
C VAL A 109 15.11 9.90 -4.81
N TYR A 110 15.13 9.89 -3.48
CA TYR A 110 15.82 10.92 -2.71
C TYR A 110 17.33 10.94 -3.00
N ALA A 111 17.96 9.77 -3.02
CA ALA A 111 19.40 9.65 -3.34
C ALA A 111 19.71 10.09 -4.78
N ALA A 112 18.77 9.93 -5.72
CA ALA A 112 18.93 10.37 -7.11
C ALA A 112 18.80 11.89 -7.29
N LEU A 113 17.92 12.54 -6.51
CA LEU A 113 17.47 13.91 -6.77
C LEU A 113 17.93 14.93 -5.72
N LEU A 114 18.31 14.48 -4.53
CA LEU A 114 18.67 15.32 -3.41
C LEU A 114 20.11 15.07 -2.93
N GLN A 115 20.67 16.06 -2.24
CA GLN A 115 21.87 15.91 -1.45
C GLN A 115 21.51 15.92 0.05
N PRO A 116 22.31 15.29 0.93
CA PRO A 116 22.11 15.40 2.38
C PRO A 116 21.98 16.87 2.81
N GLY A 117 20.94 17.17 3.60
CA GLY A 117 20.60 18.52 4.04
C GLY A 117 19.68 19.32 3.11
N ASP A 118 19.41 18.85 1.90
CA ASP A 118 18.40 19.47 1.03
C ASP A 118 17.01 19.42 1.68
N THR A 119 16.15 20.40 1.35
CA THR A 119 14.80 20.45 1.90
C THR A 119 13.87 19.50 1.15
N LEU A 120 13.29 18.57 1.91
CA LEU A 120 12.24 17.63 1.52
C LEU A 120 10.94 18.04 2.20
N MET A 121 9.84 18.11 1.46
CA MET A 121 8.51 18.36 2.03
C MET A 121 7.57 17.21 1.75
N GLY A 122 6.87 16.70 2.78
CA GLY A 122 5.91 15.59 2.65
C GLY A 122 4.77 15.68 3.66
N MET A 123 3.77 14.83 3.50
CA MET A 123 2.65 14.79 4.45
C MET A 123 3.11 14.28 5.82
N ASP A 124 2.70 14.97 6.89
CA ASP A 124 2.95 14.56 8.26
C ASP A 124 2.38 13.17 8.57
N LEU A 125 3.11 12.42 9.40
CA LEU A 125 2.73 11.07 9.79
C LEU A 125 1.36 11.02 10.51
N ALA A 126 1.09 12.00 11.37
CA ALA A 126 -0.18 12.11 12.09
C ALA A 126 -1.36 12.48 11.18
N SER A 127 -1.08 13.07 10.02
CA SER A 127 -2.07 13.43 9.00
C SER A 127 -2.28 12.31 7.95
N GLY A 128 -1.57 11.18 8.11
CA GLY A 128 -1.69 10.03 7.22
C GLY A 128 -0.51 9.82 6.26
N GLY A 129 0.58 10.59 6.38
CA GLY A 129 1.80 10.40 5.60
C GLY A 129 2.49 9.06 5.89
N HIS A 130 3.46 8.70 5.07
CA HIS A 130 4.30 7.53 5.30
C HIS A 130 5.58 7.91 6.05
N LEU A 131 6.18 6.96 6.79
CA LEU A 131 7.45 7.17 7.50
C LEU A 131 8.53 7.78 6.59
N THR A 132 8.62 7.32 5.35
CA THR A 132 9.60 7.81 4.37
C THR A 132 9.30 9.19 3.79
N HIS A 133 8.20 9.83 4.16
CA HIS A 133 7.86 11.19 3.72
C HIS A 133 8.46 12.28 4.64
N GLY A 134 9.56 11.97 5.32
CA GLY A 134 10.31 12.93 6.15
C GLY A 134 10.12 12.74 7.66
N ALA A 135 9.53 11.63 8.13
CA ALA A 135 9.40 11.41 9.57
C ALA A 135 10.78 11.37 10.26
N ARG A 136 10.94 12.07 11.37
CA ARG A 136 12.23 12.25 12.09
C ARG A 136 12.93 10.94 12.47
N VAL A 137 12.18 9.87 12.69
CA VAL A 137 12.71 8.54 13.02
C VAL A 137 13.22 7.77 11.80
N ASN A 138 12.82 8.18 10.60
CA ASN A 138 13.19 7.56 9.33
C ASN A 138 14.44 8.22 8.74
N LEU A 139 15.15 7.51 7.83
CA LEU A 139 16.30 8.07 7.11
C LEU A 139 15.96 9.37 6.39
N SER A 140 14.75 9.48 5.80
CA SER A 140 14.31 10.70 5.13
C SER A 140 14.30 11.93 6.03
N GLY A 141 13.88 11.78 7.30
CA GLY A 141 13.93 12.86 8.30
C GLY A 141 15.28 13.07 8.98
N LYS A 142 16.22 12.10 8.82
CA LYS A 142 17.59 12.21 9.39
C LYS A 142 18.59 12.81 8.44
N TYR A 143 18.47 12.54 7.13
CA TYR A 143 19.43 12.98 6.12
C TYR A 143 19.02 14.29 5.44
N TYR A 144 17.73 14.61 5.40
CA TYR A 144 17.20 15.78 4.73
C TYR A 144 16.57 16.76 5.73
N ASN A 145 16.54 18.05 5.36
CA ASN A 145 15.77 19.04 6.09
C ASN A 145 14.29 18.83 5.80
N SER A 146 13.63 18.08 6.66
CA SER A 146 12.24 17.64 6.44
C SER A 146 11.24 18.67 6.96
N ILE A 147 10.36 19.13 6.09
CA ILE A 147 9.22 19.99 6.38
C ILE A 147 7.95 19.17 6.15
N SER A 148 6.99 19.26 7.06
CA SER A 148 5.73 18.53 6.92
C SER A 148 4.57 19.47 6.61
N TYR A 149 3.67 19.04 5.71
CA TYR A 149 2.32 19.61 5.60
C TYR A 149 1.30 18.66 6.23
N GLY A 150 0.19 19.21 6.70
CA GLY A 150 -0.87 18.48 7.36
C GLY A 150 -2.17 18.46 6.57
N VAL A 151 -3.24 18.25 7.32
CA VAL A 151 -4.62 18.37 6.85
C VAL A 151 -5.31 19.47 7.62
N ASP A 152 -6.34 20.06 7.05
CA ASP A 152 -7.20 21.02 7.75
C ASP A 152 -7.83 20.35 8.98
N PRO A 153 -7.70 20.93 10.17
CA PRO A 153 -8.12 20.28 11.42
C PRO A 153 -9.63 20.10 11.58
N GLN A 154 -10.43 20.84 10.81
CA GLN A 154 -11.89 20.77 10.87
C GLN A 154 -12.45 19.74 9.90
N THR A 155 -11.89 19.68 8.69
CA THR A 155 -12.37 18.82 7.62
C THR A 155 -11.60 17.51 7.49
N GLY A 156 -10.39 17.43 8.07
CA GLY A 156 -9.44 16.34 7.88
C GLY A 156 -8.90 16.23 6.45
N ARG A 157 -9.11 17.23 5.58
CA ARG A 157 -8.70 17.22 4.18
C ARG A 157 -7.40 17.97 3.97
N ILE A 158 -6.67 17.61 2.92
CA ILE A 158 -5.48 18.35 2.49
C ILE A 158 -5.89 19.79 2.15
N ASP A 159 -5.21 20.74 2.79
CA ASP A 159 -5.31 22.14 2.50
C ASP A 159 -4.21 22.52 1.49
N TYR A 160 -4.57 22.64 0.22
CA TYR A 160 -3.64 22.93 -0.85
C TYR A 160 -3.04 24.35 -0.76
N ASP A 161 -3.80 25.31 -0.21
CA ASP A 161 -3.31 26.67 0.00
C ASP A 161 -2.22 26.69 1.09
N GLN A 162 -2.42 25.92 2.17
CA GLN A 162 -1.37 25.70 3.18
C GLN A 162 -0.12 25.04 2.58
N VAL A 163 -0.30 24.04 1.72
CA VAL A 163 0.84 23.39 1.03
C VAL A 163 1.60 24.40 0.19
N GLU A 164 0.90 25.25 -0.58
CA GLU A 164 1.52 26.29 -1.40
C GLU A 164 2.29 27.32 -0.56
N ASP A 165 1.72 27.78 0.55
CA ASP A 165 2.37 28.72 1.47
C ASP A 165 3.64 28.13 2.09
N LEU A 166 3.60 26.85 2.50
CA LEU A 166 4.77 26.15 3.01
C LEU A 166 5.85 25.98 1.93
N VAL A 167 5.48 25.63 0.71
CA VAL A 167 6.41 25.51 -0.42
C VAL A 167 7.08 26.87 -0.71
N ARG A 168 6.32 27.95 -0.73
CA ARG A 168 6.85 29.31 -0.91
C ARG A 168 7.79 29.73 0.22
N ARG A 169 7.51 29.33 1.46
CA ARG A 169 8.29 29.68 2.65
C ARG A 169 9.59 28.91 2.77
N TYR A 170 9.56 27.60 2.48
CA TYR A 170 10.68 26.71 2.76
C TYR A 170 11.48 26.29 1.53
N HIS A 171 10.99 26.60 0.32
CA HIS A 171 11.64 26.29 -0.95
C HIS A 171 12.18 24.86 -1.04
N PRO A 172 11.33 23.81 -0.87
CA PRO A 172 11.80 22.44 -0.95
C PRO A 172 12.33 22.14 -2.35
N LYS A 173 13.37 21.31 -2.44
CA LYS A 173 13.82 20.76 -3.72
C LYS A 173 12.90 19.67 -4.23
N LEU A 174 12.23 18.94 -3.30
CA LEU A 174 11.30 17.88 -3.62
C LEU A 174 10.05 17.98 -2.73
N LEU A 175 8.89 18.07 -3.37
CA LEU A 175 7.58 17.93 -2.75
C LEU A 175 7.11 16.49 -2.95
N VAL A 176 6.71 15.84 -1.86
CA VAL A 176 6.20 14.47 -1.86
C VAL A 176 4.70 14.49 -1.60
N ALA A 177 3.91 14.01 -2.54
CA ALA A 177 2.48 13.77 -2.39
C ALA A 177 2.20 12.26 -2.26
N GLY A 178 1.09 11.92 -1.63
CA GLY A 178 0.69 10.54 -1.35
C GLY A 178 0.52 10.30 0.15
N ALA A 179 -0.22 9.26 0.49
CA ALA A 179 -0.57 8.98 1.88
C ALA A 179 -0.80 7.50 2.15
N SER A 180 -0.62 7.11 3.41
CA SER A 180 -0.88 5.76 3.93
C SER A 180 -2.24 5.63 4.64
N ALA A 181 -2.80 6.75 5.13
CA ALA A 181 -4.03 6.77 5.91
C ALA A 181 -4.92 7.99 5.58
N TYR A 182 -4.99 8.38 4.32
CA TYR A 182 -5.83 9.48 3.85
C TYR A 182 -6.99 8.94 3.01
N PRO A 183 -8.26 9.13 3.44
CA PRO A 183 -9.40 8.47 2.83
C PRO A 183 -10.00 9.20 1.62
N ARG A 184 -9.46 10.35 1.21
CA ARG A 184 -10.01 11.14 0.11
C ARG A 184 -9.13 11.08 -1.13
N ALA A 185 -9.70 11.42 -2.28
CA ALA A 185 -8.95 11.60 -3.51
C ALA A 185 -7.90 12.72 -3.36
N ILE A 186 -6.73 12.53 -3.95
CA ILE A 186 -5.66 13.51 -3.98
C ILE A 186 -5.57 14.07 -5.39
N ASP A 187 -5.57 15.39 -5.52
CA ASP A 187 -5.37 16.08 -6.80
C ASP A 187 -3.88 16.29 -7.05
N PHE A 188 -3.30 15.41 -7.86
CA PHE A 188 -1.88 15.47 -8.21
C PHE A 188 -1.56 16.63 -9.17
N LYS A 189 -2.55 17.13 -9.91
CA LYS A 189 -2.35 18.29 -10.77
C LYS A 189 -2.10 19.55 -9.94
N ILE A 190 -2.86 19.76 -8.87
CA ILE A 190 -2.65 20.89 -7.95
C ILE A 190 -1.26 20.80 -7.31
N PHE A 191 -0.86 19.61 -6.83
CA PHE A 191 0.49 19.39 -6.30
C PHE A 191 1.58 19.72 -7.32
N ALA A 192 1.41 19.32 -8.58
CA ALA A 192 2.36 19.62 -9.66
C ALA A 192 2.44 21.13 -9.92
N ASP A 193 1.30 21.80 -10.00
CA ASP A 193 1.24 23.26 -10.20
C ASP A 193 1.95 24.02 -9.06
N ILE A 194 1.77 23.60 -7.81
CA ILE A 194 2.46 24.17 -6.64
C ILE A 194 3.97 23.93 -6.71
N ALA A 195 4.39 22.68 -6.93
CA ALA A 195 5.81 22.31 -6.98
C ALA A 195 6.54 23.06 -8.09
N HIS A 196 6.06 22.93 -9.32
CA HIS A 196 6.73 23.44 -10.51
C HIS A 196 6.78 24.96 -10.56
N ARG A 197 5.74 25.67 -10.09
CA ARG A 197 5.78 27.15 -9.96
C ARG A 197 6.88 27.63 -9.02
N SER A 198 7.28 26.81 -8.07
CA SER A 198 8.33 27.14 -7.07
C SER A 198 9.70 26.57 -7.45
N GLY A 199 9.83 25.88 -8.60
CA GLY A 199 11.08 25.23 -9.04
C GLY A 199 11.39 23.93 -8.30
N ALA A 200 10.46 23.40 -7.51
CA ALA A 200 10.57 22.11 -6.86
C ALA A 200 10.20 20.97 -7.82
N LEU A 201 10.77 19.78 -7.61
CA LEU A 201 10.28 18.55 -8.25
C LEU A 201 9.10 17.99 -7.46
N LEU A 202 8.17 17.32 -8.15
CA LEU A 202 7.10 16.57 -7.53
C LEU A 202 7.40 15.07 -7.60
N MET A 203 7.44 14.42 -6.45
CA MET A 203 7.37 12.97 -6.33
C MET A 203 5.99 12.57 -5.80
N VAL A 204 5.37 11.55 -6.41
CA VAL A 204 4.14 10.97 -5.89
C VAL A 204 4.40 9.53 -5.46
N ASP A 205 4.17 9.25 -4.18
CA ASP A 205 4.08 7.88 -3.65
C ASP A 205 2.64 7.39 -3.76
N MET A 206 2.34 6.59 -4.80
CA MET A 206 1.01 6.03 -5.01
C MET A 206 0.83 4.63 -4.41
N ALA A 207 1.69 4.20 -3.50
CA ALA A 207 1.74 2.84 -2.98
C ALA A 207 0.36 2.32 -2.52
N HIS A 208 -0.41 3.13 -1.80
CA HIS A 208 -1.72 2.73 -1.32
C HIS A 208 -2.79 2.64 -2.40
N ILE A 209 -2.69 3.47 -3.42
CA ILE A 209 -3.72 3.63 -4.45
C ILE A 209 -3.32 3.06 -5.82
N ALA A 210 -2.13 2.43 -5.96
CA ALA A 210 -1.63 1.96 -7.26
C ALA A 210 -2.61 1.03 -7.98
N GLY A 211 -3.30 0.14 -7.27
CA GLY A 211 -4.34 -0.70 -7.85
C GLY A 211 -5.58 0.09 -8.28
N LEU A 212 -5.94 1.13 -7.54
CA LEU A 212 -7.05 2.02 -7.92
C LEU A 212 -6.70 2.85 -9.15
N VAL A 213 -5.46 3.33 -9.26
CA VAL A 213 -4.94 4.01 -10.45
C VAL A 213 -4.97 3.07 -11.65
N ALA A 214 -4.44 1.85 -11.52
CA ALA A 214 -4.46 0.83 -12.58
C ALA A 214 -5.88 0.46 -13.02
N GLY A 215 -6.83 0.42 -12.08
CA GLY A 215 -8.25 0.15 -12.34
C GLY A 215 -9.08 1.35 -12.75
N GLY A 216 -8.48 2.56 -12.83
CA GLY A 216 -9.18 3.79 -13.24
C GLY A 216 -10.09 4.39 -12.16
N GLN A 217 -9.90 4.03 -10.89
CA GLN A 217 -10.70 4.52 -9.75
C GLN A 217 -10.04 5.67 -8.98
N HIS A 218 -8.84 6.07 -9.37
CA HIS A 218 -8.12 7.24 -8.83
C HIS A 218 -7.33 7.92 -9.94
N MET A 219 -7.10 9.25 -9.81
CA MET A 219 -6.25 10.00 -10.73
C MET A 219 -4.87 9.35 -10.84
N ASN A 220 -4.40 9.14 -12.07
CA ASN A 220 -3.05 8.67 -12.34
C ASN A 220 -2.04 9.81 -12.12
N PRO A 221 -1.05 9.68 -11.23
CA PRO A 221 -0.07 10.73 -10.98
C PRO A 221 0.99 10.87 -12.07
N VAL A 222 1.22 9.83 -12.89
CA VAL A 222 2.33 9.80 -13.87
C VAL A 222 2.34 11.00 -14.82
N PRO A 223 1.21 11.48 -15.36
CA PRO A 223 1.21 12.66 -16.24
C PRO A 223 1.63 13.98 -15.55
N TYR A 224 1.57 14.05 -14.23
CA TYR A 224 1.79 15.28 -13.47
C TYR A 224 3.11 15.29 -12.71
N ALA A 225 3.48 14.16 -12.09
CA ALA A 225 4.68 14.04 -11.28
C ALA A 225 5.95 13.89 -12.13
N ASP A 226 7.08 14.34 -11.59
CA ASP A 226 8.40 14.12 -12.18
C ASP A 226 8.84 12.67 -11.95
N VAL A 227 8.58 12.14 -10.75
CA VAL A 227 8.83 10.74 -10.39
C VAL A 227 7.66 10.20 -9.59
N VAL A 228 7.29 8.96 -9.86
CA VAL A 228 6.25 8.23 -9.11
C VAL A 228 6.87 6.98 -8.52
N THR A 229 6.61 6.72 -7.24
CA THR A 229 6.97 5.48 -6.56
C THR A 229 5.73 4.69 -6.19
N THR A 230 5.88 3.39 -6.03
CA THR A 230 4.80 2.54 -5.55
C THR A 230 5.32 1.28 -4.89
N THR A 231 4.48 0.65 -4.09
CA THR A 231 4.57 -0.77 -3.72
C THR A 231 3.79 -1.61 -4.70
N THR A 232 4.04 -2.92 -4.71
CA THR A 232 3.33 -3.86 -5.59
C THR A 232 2.31 -4.75 -4.86
N HIS A 233 2.31 -4.77 -3.53
CA HIS A 233 1.57 -5.74 -2.70
C HIS A 233 0.30 -5.24 -2.02
N LYS A 234 -0.08 -3.96 -2.20
CA LYS A 234 -1.29 -3.37 -1.58
C LYS A 234 -2.50 -3.50 -2.50
N THR A 235 -3.12 -2.40 -2.88
CA THR A 235 -4.24 -2.41 -3.84
C THR A 235 -3.88 -3.04 -5.19
N LEU A 236 -2.59 -3.02 -5.59
CA LEU A 236 -2.11 -3.63 -6.83
C LEU A 236 -2.08 -5.18 -6.78
N ARG A 237 -2.14 -5.78 -5.59
CA ARG A 237 -2.33 -7.22 -5.35
C ARG A 237 -1.17 -8.11 -5.85
N GLY A 238 0.05 -7.60 -5.87
CA GLY A 238 1.25 -8.32 -6.28
C GLY A 238 2.13 -8.80 -5.12
N PRO A 239 3.38 -9.18 -5.41
CA PRO A 239 4.35 -9.54 -4.40
C PRO A 239 4.82 -8.31 -3.62
N ARG A 240 5.36 -8.50 -2.41
CA ARG A 240 6.04 -7.41 -1.69
C ARG A 240 7.24 -6.92 -2.49
N GLY A 241 7.24 -5.64 -2.81
CA GLY A 241 8.28 -4.99 -3.61
C GLY A 241 7.94 -3.53 -3.86
N GLY A 242 8.83 -2.81 -4.54
CA GLY A 242 8.66 -1.44 -4.98
C GLY A 242 8.89 -1.27 -6.48
N MET A 243 8.48 -0.13 -7.01
CA MET A 243 8.79 0.32 -8.38
C MET A 243 8.95 1.83 -8.40
N ILE A 244 9.72 2.31 -9.36
CA ILE A 244 9.88 3.72 -9.68
C ILE A 244 9.43 3.93 -11.14
N LEU A 245 8.61 4.94 -11.36
CA LEU A 245 8.08 5.31 -12.68
C LEU A 245 8.37 6.79 -12.94
N SER A 246 8.48 7.17 -14.21
CA SER A 246 8.50 8.58 -14.61
C SER A 246 7.85 8.74 -15.99
N ARG A 247 7.24 9.91 -16.19
CA ARG A 247 6.73 10.33 -17.52
C ARG A 247 7.85 10.69 -18.49
N ASP A 248 9.08 10.89 -17.97
CA ASP A 248 10.22 11.39 -18.71
C ASP A 248 11.46 10.52 -18.43
N GLU A 249 12.22 10.23 -19.48
CA GLU A 249 13.46 9.47 -19.37
C GLU A 249 14.65 10.31 -18.84
N GLN A 250 14.51 11.62 -18.72
CA GLN A 250 15.58 12.50 -18.24
C GLN A 250 16.16 12.08 -16.88
N PHE A 251 15.34 11.48 -16.01
CA PHE A 251 15.76 11.01 -14.70
C PHE A 251 16.30 9.57 -14.71
N ALA A 252 16.12 8.81 -15.80
CA ALA A 252 16.41 7.38 -15.87
C ALA A 252 17.83 7.04 -15.41
N LYS A 253 18.85 7.78 -15.90
CA LYS A 253 20.26 7.52 -15.53
C LYS A 253 20.50 7.72 -14.05
N LYS A 254 19.96 8.79 -13.45
CA LYS A 254 20.13 9.08 -12.01
C LYS A 254 19.40 8.07 -11.16
N LEU A 255 18.15 7.74 -11.50
CA LEU A 255 17.33 6.77 -10.79
C LEU A 255 17.96 5.37 -10.86
N ASN A 256 18.38 4.91 -12.04
CA ASN A 256 19.06 3.64 -12.17
C ASN A 256 20.35 3.58 -11.34
N SER A 257 21.17 4.65 -11.35
CA SER A 257 22.39 4.71 -10.55
C SER A 257 22.13 4.73 -9.04
N ALA A 258 21.03 5.35 -8.61
CA ALA A 258 20.63 5.38 -7.22
C ALA A 258 20.11 4.02 -6.73
N VAL A 259 19.39 3.27 -7.58
CA VAL A 259 18.98 1.90 -7.27
C VAL A 259 20.22 0.99 -7.23
N PHE A 260 20.93 0.87 -8.35
CA PHE A 260 22.14 0.07 -8.44
C PHE A 260 23.24 0.88 -9.17
N PRO A 261 24.41 0.99 -8.57
CA PRO A 261 24.91 0.42 -7.32
C PRO A 261 24.65 1.29 -6.05
N GLY A 262 23.81 2.32 -6.13
CA GLY A 262 23.71 3.35 -5.09
C GLY A 262 23.19 2.86 -3.74
N THR A 263 22.13 2.03 -3.75
CA THR A 263 21.43 1.60 -2.53
C THR A 263 21.22 0.09 -2.45
N GLN A 264 21.22 -0.61 -3.60
CA GLN A 264 21.01 -2.05 -3.69
C GLN A 264 22.18 -2.73 -4.40
N GLY A 265 22.35 -4.06 -4.17
CA GLY A 265 23.15 -4.98 -4.94
C GLY A 265 22.29 -5.77 -5.92
N GLY A 266 22.36 -7.12 -5.83
CA GLY A 266 21.59 -8.00 -6.72
C GLY A 266 20.08 -7.80 -6.61
N PRO A 267 19.38 -7.63 -7.74
CA PRO A 267 17.92 -7.53 -7.75
C PRO A 267 17.29 -8.89 -7.37
N LEU A 268 16.09 -8.84 -6.79
CA LEU A 268 15.33 -10.03 -6.42
C LEU A 268 14.56 -10.56 -7.63
N MET A 269 15.19 -11.38 -8.47
CA MET A 269 14.63 -11.81 -9.76
C MET A 269 13.31 -12.58 -9.64
N HIS A 270 13.13 -13.37 -8.58
CA HIS A 270 11.87 -14.05 -8.27
C HIS A 270 10.76 -13.04 -7.91
N VAL A 271 11.08 -11.95 -7.22
CA VAL A 271 10.12 -10.87 -6.93
C VAL A 271 9.76 -10.12 -8.22
N ILE A 272 10.74 -9.84 -9.10
CA ILE A 272 10.48 -9.21 -10.40
C ILE A 272 9.58 -10.10 -11.26
N ALA A 273 9.75 -11.43 -11.20
CA ALA A 273 8.82 -12.37 -11.85
C ALA A 273 7.38 -12.22 -11.31
N GLY A 274 7.23 -12.18 -9.98
CA GLY A 274 5.94 -11.93 -9.34
C GLY A 274 5.34 -10.58 -9.73
N LYS A 275 6.15 -9.51 -9.81
CA LYS A 275 5.73 -8.19 -10.31
C LYS A 275 5.23 -8.26 -11.76
N ALA A 276 5.95 -8.97 -12.63
CA ALA A 276 5.57 -9.15 -14.02
C ALA A 276 4.21 -9.86 -14.18
N VAL A 277 3.94 -10.87 -13.34
CA VAL A 277 2.63 -11.56 -13.29
C VAL A 277 1.55 -10.60 -12.80
N CYS A 278 1.78 -9.94 -11.68
CA CYS A 278 0.85 -8.96 -11.11
C CYS A 278 0.45 -7.86 -12.11
N LEU A 279 1.42 -7.27 -12.81
CA LEU A 279 1.18 -6.22 -13.79
C LEU A 279 0.35 -6.72 -14.98
N ARG A 280 0.53 -7.99 -15.39
CA ARG A 280 -0.32 -8.62 -16.39
C ARG A 280 -1.76 -8.78 -15.90
N GLU A 281 -1.94 -9.23 -14.66
CA GLU A 281 -3.26 -9.37 -14.05
C GLU A 281 -3.95 -8.00 -13.92
N ALA A 282 -3.22 -6.98 -13.46
CA ALA A 282 -3.72 -5.62 -13.31
C ALA A 282 -4.15 -4.95 -14.64
N ALA A 283 -3.61 -5.40 -15.75
CA ALA A 283 -4.00 -4.92 -17.10
C ALA A 283 -5.29 -5.58 -17.63
N GLN A 284 -5.84 -6.60 -16.94
CA GLN A 284 -7.05 -7.30 -17.41
C GLN A 284 -8.33 -6.55 -17.03
N PRO A 285 -9.42 -6.70 -17.82
CA PRO A 285 -10.71 -6.08 -17.50
C PRO A 285 -11.25 -6.46 -16.12
N ALA A 286 -11.02 -7.69 -15.66
CA ALA A 286 -11.43 -8.15 -14.34
C ALA A 286 -10.79 -7.35 -13.19
N PHE A 287 -9.60 -6.79 -13.40
CA PHE A 287 -8.95 -5.97 -12.38
C PHE A 287 -9.63 -4.59 -12.23
N LYS A 288 -10.20 -4.04 -13.30
CA LYS A 288 -11.00 -2.82 -13.23
C LYS A 288 -12.25 -3.03 -12.38
N VAL A 289 -12.91 -4.18 -12.56
CA VAL A 289 -14.08 -4.58 -11.75
C VAL A 289 -13.68 -4.74 -10.28
N TYR A 290 -12.54 -5.38 -10.00
CA TYR A 290 -12.01 -5.48 -8.65
C TYR A 290 -11.77 -4.10 -8.02
N ALA A 291 -11.09 -3.20 -8.71
CA ALA A 291 -10.78 -1.86 -8.20
C ALA A 291 -12.07 -1.04 -7.94
N GLU A 292 -13.06 -1.14 -8.81
CA GLU A 292 -14.38 -0.52 -8.62
C GLU A 292 -15.07 -1.09 -7.36
N ASN A 293 -15.09 -2.41 -7.20
CA ASN A 293 -15.69 -3.06 -6.03
C ASN A 293 -14.97 -2.72 -4.73
N VAL A 294 -13.65 -2.53 -4.75
CA VAL A 294 -12.90 -2.04 -3.57
C VAL A 294 -13.45 -0.70 -3.09
N VAL A 295 -13.67 0.24 -4.00
CA VAL A 295 -14.20 1.56 -3.65
C VAL A 295 -15.67 1.49 -3.23
N LYS A 296 -16.49 0.68 -3.90
CA LYS A 296 -17.90 0.46 -3.52
C LYS A 296 -18.02 -0.13 -2.13
N ASN A 297 -17.27 -1.20 -1.85
CA ASN A 297 -17.24 -1.83 -0.53
C ASN A 297 -16.77 -0.85 0.55
N ALA A 298 -15.74 -0.04 0.27
CA ALA A 298 -15.27 0.97 1.21
C ALA A 298 -16.35 2.02 1.53
N LYS A 299 -17.08 2.49 0.52
CA LYS A 299 -18.19 3.45 0.72
C LYS A 299 -19.34 2.83 1.49
N ALA A 300 -19.73 1.58 1.17
CA ALA A 300 -20.78 0.87 1.88
C ALA A 300 -20.41 0.62 3.35
N LEU A 301 -19.18 0.19 3.62
CA LEU A 301 -18.69 0.00 4.99
C LEU A 301 -18.65 1.33 5.77
N ALA A 302 -18.18 2.40 5.13
CA ALA A 302 -18.15 3.74 5.74
C ALA A 302 -19.54 4.23 6.10
N ALA A 303 -20.52 4.09 5.20
CA ALA A 303 -21.92 4.45 5.46
C ALA A 303 -22.50 3.64 6.63
N ALA A 304 -22.30 2.33 6.63
CA ALA A 304 -22.79 1.43 7.68
C ALA A 304 -22.16 1.72 9.06
N LEU A 305 -20.89 2.14 9.12
CA LEU A 305 -20.23 2.56 10.36
C LEU A 305 -20.78 3.91 10.86
N LEU A 306 -21.02 4.89 9.96
CA LEU A 306 -21.65 6.16 10.32
C LEU A 306 -23.05 5.97 10.90
N GLU A 307 -23.88 5.10 10.30
CA GLU A 307 -25.22 4.75 10.81
C GLU A 307 -25.16 4.16 12.23
N ARG A 308 -24.07 3.51 12.59
CA ARG A 308 -23.82 2.95 13.94
C ARG A 308 -23.13 3.93 14.90
N GLY A 309 -23.02 5.20 14.50
CA GLY A 309 -22.52 6.28 15.35
C GLY A 309 -20.99 6.32 15.48
N PHE A 310 -20.25 5.71 14.57
CA PHE A 310 -18.81 5.99 14.43
C PHE A 310 -18.61 7.36 13.79
N ASP A 311 -17.57 8.06 14.21
CA ASP A 311 -17.04 9.19 13.46
C ASP A 311 -15.99 8.70 12.48
N LEU A 312 -16.04 9.18 11.24
CA LEU A 312 -15.01 8.93 10.25
C LEU A 312 -14.26 10.24 9.96
N VAL A 313 -12.94 10.19 10.03
CA VAL A 313 -12.11 11.31 9.60
C VAL A 313 -12.45 11.65 8.16
N THR A 314 -12.71 12.92 7.87
CA THR A 314 -13.26 13.44 6.59
C THR A 314 -14.73 13.10 6.30
N GLY A 315 -15.46 12.45 7.21
CA GLY A 315 -16.87 12.08 7.02
C GLY A 315 -17.13 10.98 6.00
N GLY A 316 -16.12 10.14 5.66
CA GLY A 316 -16.26 9.04 4.72
C GLY A 316 -15.01 8.76 3.88
N THR A 317 -15.19 8.13 2.72
CA THR A 317 -14.06 7.75 1.85
C THR A 317 -14.36 7.91 0.36
N ASP A 318 -13.32 8.21 -0.42
CA ASP A 318 -13.34 8.20 -1.89
C ASP A 318 -12.49 7.05 -2.47
N ASN A 319 -11.78 6.28 -1.63
CA ASN A 319 -10.83 5.26 -2.05
C ASN A 319 -11.05 3.91 -1.32
N HIS A 320 -10.00 3.17 -1.01
CA HIS A 320 -10.04 1.82 -0.45
C HIS A 320 -10.02 1.76 1.08
N LEU A 321 -9.90 2.88 1.76
CA LEU A 321 -9.75 2.92 3.22
C LEU A 321 -10.60 4.01 3.86
N MET A 322 -10.84 3.85 5.14
CA MET A 322 -11.39 4.86 6.04
C MET A 322 -10.62 4.87 7.35
N LEU A 323 -10.66 6.00 8.03
CA LEU A 323 -10.06 6.18 9.34
C LEU A 323 -11.19 6.49 10.33
N ALA A 324 -11.47 5.55 11.23
CA ALA A 324 -12.51 5.69 12.24
C ALA A 324 -11.93 6.34 13.50
N ASP A 325 -12.58 7.41 13.96
CA ASP A 325 -12.34 8.05 15.24
C ASP A 325 -13.20 7.36 16.32
N LEU A 326 -12.54 6.77 17.31
CA LEU A 326 -13.16 5.95 18.34
C LEU A 326 -13.52 6.71 19.62
N ARG A 327 -13.24 8.02 19.68
CA ARG A 327 -13.45 8.80 20.91
C ARG A 327 -14.91 8.76 21.40
N LYS A 328 -15.88 8.81 20.48
CA LYS A 328 -17.31 8.67 20.83
C LYS A 328 -17.70 7.25 21.26
N LYS A 329 -16.95 6.25 20.87
CA LYS A 329 -17.15 4.85 21.28
C LYS A 329 -16.48 4.53 22.61
N ASN A 330 -15.73 5.47 23.20
CA ASN A 330 -15.01 5.31 24.47
C ASN A 330 -14.05 4.10 24.49
N ILE A 331 -13.46 3.75 23.36
CA ILE A 331 -12.48 2.70 23.21
C ILE A 331 -11.24 3.23 22.49
N THR A 332 -10.05 2.72 22.83
CA THR A 332 -8.81 3.11 22.13
C THR A 332 -8.61 2.29 20.86
N GLY A 333 -7.81 2.82 19.94
CA GLY A 333 -7.43 2.07 18.72
C GLY A 333 -6.74 0.75 19.05
N LYS A 334 -5.89 0.73 20.07
CA LYS A 334 -5.21 -0.48 20.56
C LYS A 334 -6.20 -1.52 21.07
N ASP A 335 -7.14 -1.12 21.92
CA ASP A 335 -8.06 -2.06 22.54
C ASP A 335 -9.03 -2.64 21.52
N LEU A 336 -9.54 -1.79 20.60
CA LEU A 336 -10.42 -2.27 19.54
C LEU A 336 -9.69 -3.22 18.58
N GLN A 337 -8.43 -2.89 18.19
CA GLN A 337 -7.61 -3.77 17.35
C GLN A 337 -7.45 -5.16 17.99
N ILE A 338 -7.12 -5.24 19.28
CA ILE A 338 -6.92 -6.51 20.00
C ILE A 338 -8.24 -7.30 20.05
N LYS A 339 -9.33 -6.67 20.46
CA LYS A 339 -10.64 -7.33 20.57
C LYS A 339 -11.19 -7.83 19.23
N LEU A 340 -10.97 -7.07 18.15
CA LEU A 340 -11.36 -7.49 16.81
C LEU A 340 -10.52 -8.67 16.32
N ASP A 341 -9.22 -8.70 16.62
CA ASP A 341 -8.35 -9.81 16.22
C ASP A 341 -8.77 -11.13 16.89
N GLU A 342 -9.22 -11.07 18.15
CA GLU A 342 -9.77 -12.24 18.90
C GLU A 342 -11.07 -12.78 18.32
N VAL A 343 -11.78 -12.01 17.50
CA VAL A 343 -12.99 -12.44 16.77
C VAL A 343 -12.76 -12.55 15.27
N HIS A 344 -11.50 -12.70 14.84
CA HIS A 344 -11.09 -12.91 13.47
C HIS A 344 -11.44 -11.76 12.51
N ILE A 345 -11.34 -10.51 12.98
CA ILE A 345 -11.39 -9.30 12.16
C ILE A 345 -10.09 -8.53 12.38
N THR A 346 -9.25 -8.43 11.36
CA THR A 346 -7.94 -7.78 11.48
C THR A 346 -7.98 -6.34 10.97
N VAL A 347 -7.65 -5.40 11.85
CA VAL A 347 -7.47 -3.96 11.56
C VAL A 347 -6.17 -3.47 12.16
N ASN A 348 -5.72 -2.26 11.85
CA ASN A 348 -4.61 -1.64 12.58
C ASN A 348 -5.04 -0.37 13.32
N LYS A 349 -4.56 -0.21 14.56
CA LYS A 349 -4.64 1.07 15.25
C LYS A 349 -3.95 2.16 14.44
N ASN A 350 -4.52 3.35 14.42
CA ASN A 350 -4.00 4.47 13.66
C ASN A 350 -4.27 5.79 14.39
N ALA A 351 -3.28 6.67 14.43
CA ALA A 351 -3.51 8.02 14.93
C ALA A 351 -4.52 8.76 14.04
N ILE A 352 -5.33 9.58 14.65
CA ILE A 352 -6.21 10.54 13.97
C ILE A 352 -5.56 11.94 13.99
N PRO A 353 -5.95 12.87 13.11
CA PRO A 353 -5.48 14.25 13.21
C PRO A 353 -5.72 14.83 14.62
N ASN A 354 -4.69 15.45 15.20
CA ASN A 354 -4.70 15.96 16.58
C ASN A 354 -5.06 14.90 17.64
N ASP A 355 -4.56 13.68 17.45
CA ASP A 355 -4.82 12.56 18.38
C ASP A 355 -4.33 12.87 19.80
N PRO A 356 -5.19 12.83 20.83
CA PRO A 356 -4.78 13.04 22.22
C PRO A 356 -4.00 11.86 22.81
N GLN A 357 -4.03 10.69 22.15
CA GLN A 357 -3.36 9.47 22.64
C GLN A 357 -1.92 9.37 22.10
N LYS A 358 -1.09 8.60 22.80
CA LYS A 358 0.26 8.27 22.34
C LYS A 358 0.22 7.34 21.11
N PRO A 359 1.23 7.36 20.24
CA PRO A 359 1.28 6.52 19.02
C PRO A 359 1.09 5.02 19.25
N GLY A 360 1.45 4.51 20.43
CA GLY A 360 1.26 3.09 20.80
C GLY A 360 -0.18 2.72 21.18
N VAL A 361 -1.05 3.71 21.44
CA VAL A 361 -2.45 3.52 21.88
C VAL A 361 -3.41 3.96 20.79
N THR A 362 -3.31 5.19 20.32
CA THR A 362 -4.15 5.88 19.31
C THR A 362 -5.64 5.99 19.68
N SER A 363 -6.30 6.98 19.09
CA SER A 363 -7.75 7.15 19.22
C SER A 363 -8.52 6.64 17.99
N GLY A 364 -7.84 6.05 17.02
CA GLY A 364 -8.48 5.58 15.80
C GLY A 364 -7.99 4.21 15.34
N VAL A 365 -8.72 3.67 14.38
CA VAL A 365 -8.35 2.49 13.59
C VAL A 365 -8.49 2.80 12.11
N ARG A 366 -7.54 2.29 11.31
CA ARG A 366 -7.62 2.31 9.86
C ARG A 366 -8.25 1.00 9.38
N ILE A 367 -9.26 1.13 8.52
CA ILE A 367 -10.02 0.02 7.96
C ILE A 367 -9.94 0.12 6.44
N GLY A 368 -9.69 -0.98 5.75
CA GLY A 368 -9.62 -1.02 4.29
C GLY A 368 -10.27 -2.26 3.70
N THR A 369 -10.62 -2.19 2.44
CA THR A 369 -11.41 -3.22 1.75
C THR A 369 -10.69 -4.01 0.65
N PRO A 370 -9.39 -3.84 0.34
CA PRO A 370 -8.76 -4.55 -0.77
C PRO A 370 -8.77 -6.07 -0.62
N ALA A 371 -8.35 -6.58 0.55
CA ALA A 371 -8.24 -8.02 0.81
C ALA A 371 -9.61 -8.71 0.85
N CYS A 372 -10.59 -8.14 1.57
CA CYS A 372 -11.94 -8.71 1.61
C CYS A 372 -12.62 -8.65 0.23
N THR A 373 -12.38 -7.61 -0.58
CA THR A 373 -12.89 -7.54 -1.96
C THR A 373 -12.23 -8.60 -2.85
N THR A 374 -10.91 -8.82 -2.73
CA THR A 374 -10.24 -9.92 -3.45
C THR A 374 -10.82 -11.28 -3.06
N ARG A 375 -11.21 -11.43 -1.80
CA ARG A 375 -11.86 -12.62 -1.28
C ARG A 375 -13.29 -12.84 -1.85
N GLY A 376 -13.91 -11.80 -2.42
CA GLY A 376 -15.24 -11.87 -3.02
C GLY A 376 -16.34 -11.18 -2.22
N PHE A 377 -16.02 -10.45 -1.15
CA PHE A 377 -17.00 -9.65 -0.43
C PHE A 377 -17.59 -8.56 -1.32
N THR A 378 -18.86 -8.27 -1.12
CA THR A 378 -19.64 -7.28 -1.87
C THR A 378 -20.20 -6.19 -0.94
N GLU A 379 -20.80 -5.15 -1.52
CA GLU A 379 -21.48 -4.09 -0.77
C GLU A 379 -22.53 -4.65 0.21
N GLU A 380 -23.19 -5.76 -0.12
CA GLU A 380 -24.19 -6.42 0.73
C GLU A 380 -23.63 -7.02 2.01
N ASP A 381 -22.35 -7.38 2.02
CA ASP A 381 -21.67 -7.93 3.20
C ASP A 381 -21.22 -6.84 4.17
N MET A 382 -21.03 -5.61 3.70
CA MET A 382 -20.46 -4.51 4.48
C MET A 382 -21.27 -4.08 5.70
N PRO A 383 -22.62 -4.07 5.67
CA PRO A 383 -23.42 -3.80 6.87
C PRO A 383 -23.22 -4.85 7.97
N VAL A 384 -23.00 -6.12 7.62
CA VAL A 384 -22.70 -7.19 8.60
C VAL A 384 -21.32 -7.00 9.20
N VAL A 385 -20.31 -6.63 8.38
CA VAL A 385 -18.96 -6.31 8.86
C VAL A 385 -19.00 -5.12 9.82
N ALA A 386 -19.73 -4.04 9.47
CA ALA A 386 -19.90 -2.88 10.34
C ALA A 386 -20.61 -3.24 11.65
N ASP A 387 -21.61 -4.10 11.61
CA ASP A 387 -22.31 -4.59 12.80
C ASP A 387 -21.38 -5.37 13.74
N CYS A 388 -20.55 -6.24 13.19
CA CYS A 388 -19.53 -6.96 13.96
C CYS A 388 -18.55 -5.98 14.66
N ILE A 389 -18.05 -4.98 13.93
CA ILE A 389 -17.13 -3.98 14.47
C ILE A 389 -17.82 -3.17 15.60
N ASP A 390 -19.07 -2.76 15.39
CA ASP A 390 -19.83 -1.97 16.38
C ASP A 390 -20.12 -2.77 17.64
N LYS A 391 -20.57 -4.02 17.52
CA LYS A 391 -20.81 -4.90 18.65
C LYS A 391 -19.57 -5.10 19.51
N ILE A 392 -18.42 -5.32 18.91
CA ILE A 392 -17.15 -5.48 19.64
C ILE A 392 -16.71 -4.17 20.27
N ALA A 393 -16.90 -3.04 19.60
CA ALA A 393 -16.57 -1.73 20.15
C ALA A 393 -17.46 -1.33 21.34
N THR A 394 -18.73 -1.79 21.35
CA THR A 394 -19.73 -1.43 22.37
C THR A 394 -19.70 -2.35 23.58
N ASP A 395 -19.75 -3.66 23.39
CA ASP A 395 -19.72 -4.65 24.46
C ASP A 395 -19.12 -5.97 23.93
N TYR A 396 -17.83 -6.13 24.16
CA TYR A 396 -17.08 -7.29 23.70
C TYR A 396 -17.60 -8.61 24.31
N ASP A 397 -17.78 -8.63 25.65
CA ASP A 397 -18.10 -9.86 26.37
C ASP A 397 -19.49 -10.40 25.98
N ALA A 398 -20.45 -9.51 25.84
CA ALA A 398 -21.82 -9.88 25.46
C ALA A 398 -21.92 -10.33 23.98
N ASN A 399 -21.06 -9.83 23.11
CA ASN A 399 -21.20 -10.01 21.65
C ASN A 399 -20.19 -10.96 21.00
N ARG A 400 -19.15 -11.36 21.72
CA ARG A 400 -18.01 -12.12 21.18
C ARG A 400 -18.45 -13.36 20.38
N GLU A 401 -19.30 -14.22 20.96
CA GLU A 401 -19.72 -15.46 20.34
C GLU A 401 -20.60 -15.21 19.09
N ALA A 402 -21.48 -14.22 19.15
CA ALA A 402 -22.34 -13.87 18.03
C ALA A 402 -21.52 -13.31 16.85
N VAL A 403 -20.48 -12.52 17.14
CA VAL A 403 -19.57 -11.98 16.12
C VAL A 403 -18.72 -13.08 15.52
N LEU A 404 -18.17 -14.00 16.31
CA LEU A 404 -17.43 -15.17 15.79
C LEU A 404 -18.30 -16.00 14.82
N ALA A 405 -19.56 -16.22 15.16
CA ALA A 405 -20.49 -16.94 14.27
C ALA A 405 -20.78 -16.19 12.96
N ALA A 406 -20.93 -14.86 13.03
CA ALA A 406 -21.15 -14.02 11.85
C ALA A 406 -19.91 -13.98 10.94
N VAL A 407 -18.72 -13.84 11.50
CA VAL A 407 -17.45 -13.89 10.77
C VAL A 407 -17.29 -15.25 10.10
N ALA A 408 -17.51 -16.35 10.82
CA ALA A 408 -17.44 -17.71 10.27
C ALA A 408 -18.39 -17.91 9.08
N ALA A 409 -19.60 -17.35 9.14
CA ALA A 409 -20.57 -17.42 8.04
C ALA A 409 -20.08 -16.63 6.81
N LEU A 410 -19.54 -15.41 7.00
CA LEU A 410 -19.00 -14.58 5.93
C LEU A 410 -17.79 -15.22 5.25
N VAL A 411 -16.82 -15.72 6.02
CA VAL A 411 -15.61 -16.33 5.44
C VAL A 411 -15.91 -17.66 4.75
N LYS A 412 -16.95 -18.40 5.18
CA LYS A 412 -17.44 -19.60 4.50
C LYS A 412 -18.12 -19.26 3.17
N LYS A 413 -18.87 -18.14 3.11
CA LYS A 413 -19.49 -17.64 1.87
C LYS A 413 -18.44 -17.22 0.84
N HIS A 414 -17.30 -16.74 1.31
CA HIS A 414 -16.22 -16.17 0.49
C HIS A 414 -14.87 -16.86 0.79
N PRO A 415 -14.67 -18.10 0.38
CA PRO A 415 -13.43 -18.83 0.62
C PRO A 415 -12.25 -18.23 -0.19
N ILE A 416 -11.00 -18.46 0.28
CA ILE A 416 -9.77 -18.08 -0.44
C ILE A 416 -9.04 -19.30 -0.96
N TYR A 417 -8.46 -19.22 -2.14
CA TYR A 417 -7.64 -20.26 -2.78
C TYR A 417 -8.37 -21.60 -3.02
N GLU A 418 -9.66 -21.57 -3.27
CA GLU A 418 -10.47 -22.73 -3.69
C GLU A 418 -10.69 -22.82 -5.20
#